data_4d4091704c4b824407fb1818681a9d31
#
_entry.id   4d4091704c4b824407fb1818681a9d31
#
_cell.length_a   1.000
_cell.length_b   1.000
_cell.length_c   1.000
_cell.angle_alpha   90.00
_cell.angle_beta   90.00
_cell.angle_gamma   90.00
#
_symmetry.space_group_name_H-M   'P 1'
#
loop_
_entity.id
_entity.type
_entity.pdbx_description
1 polymer ?
#
loop_
_entity_poly.entity_id
_entity_poly.type
_entity_poly.pdbx_seq_one_letter_code
_entity_poly.pdbx_strand_id
1 'polypeptide(L)'
;VALNWLTSRPQTALLPLYDPLYPQQLIEAGTAPLALFLCGDAEVLHKQRVAVVGTSRPDAEGRTNAADFGAALARAGAVSVAALEMPDDVGGAVLEGALSVKGAPIALLATGPDRALSAISQLQHRVVDEGGLLISAAFPGASTDEHSRRVRDALLANFAPRLLVIEAERNDSVMNIARQAADAGVQVGAVPGSIHNPAYKGCHQLIRDGAALVEMITDIGLRKAPAGKLMT
;
A
#
# COMPACT_ATOMS: atom_id res chain seq x y z
N VAL A 1 16.66 -17.91 13.08
CA VAL A 1 15.96 -16.61 13.27
C VAL A 1 14.54 -16.73 12.73
N ALA A 2 14.30 -17.06 11.46
CA ALA A 2 12.95 -17.10 10.86
C ALA A 2 11.99 -18.08 11.55
N LEU A 3 12.45 -19.34 11.84
CA LEU A 3 11.62 -20.32 12.54
C LEU A 3 11.21 -19.84 13.94
N ASN A 4 12.15 -19.26 14.69
CA ASN A 4 11.85 -18.73 16.03
C ASN A 4 10.85 -17.58 15.95
N TRP A 5 10.92 -16.74 14.91
CA TRP A 5 9.97 -15.65 14.72
C TRP A 5 8.57 -16.19 14.41
N LEU A 6 8.44 -17.17 13.51
CA LEU A 6 7.17 -17.80 13.16
C LEU A 6 6.48 -18.50 14.36
N THR A 7 7.25 -18.97 15.33
CA THR A 7 6.70 -19.64 16.53
C THR A 7 6.52 -18.71 17.72
N SER A 8 7.05 -17.47 17.65
CA SER A 8 7.06 -16.54 18.78
C SER A 8 5.79 -15.73 18.96
N ARG A 9 4.97 -15.63 17.91
CA ARG A 9 3.72 -14.84 17.90
C ARG A 9 2.62 -15.56 17.13
N PRO A 10 1.38 -15.62 17.64
CA PRO A 10 0.28 -16.34 16.98
C PRO A 10 -0.18 -15.71 15.65
N GLN A 11 0.17 -14.46 15.36
CA GLN A 11 -0.24 -13.71 14.17
C GLN A 11 0.85 -13.65 13.08
N THR A 12 1.85 -14.51 13.15
CA THR A 12 2.92 -14.56 12.15
C THR A 12 2.76 -15.76 11.24
N ALA A 13 2.95 -15.56 9.93
CA ALA A 13 2.89 -16.62 8.94
C ALA A 13 3.94 -16.43 7.84
N LEU A 14 4.25 -17.52 7.16
CA LEU A 14 4.99 -17.52 5.91
C LEU A 14 4.00 -17.83 4.78
N LEU A 15 3.91 -16.98 3.78
CA LEU A 15 3.07 -17.17 2.61
C LEU A 15 3.96 -17.57 1.42
N PRO A 16 4.06 -18.86 1.09
CA PRO A 16 4.88 -19.30 -0.03
C PRO A 16 4.20 -19.03 -1.37
N LEU A 17 4.98 -18.95 -2.45
CA LEU A 17 4.54 -18.61 -3.80
C LEU A 17 3.39 -19.48 -4.33
N TYR A 18 3.30 -20.72 -3.88
CA TYR A 18 2.25 -21.68 -4.30
C TYR A 18 1.00 -21.64 -3.42
N ASP A 19 0.94 -20.78 -2.41
CA ASP A 19 -0.23 -20.65 -1.54
C ASP A 19 -1.39 -19.97 -2.30
N PRO A 20 -2.64 -20.48 -2.18
CA PRO A 20 -3.80 -19.87 -2.83
C PRO A 20 -4.05 -18.40 -2.45
N LEU A 21 -3.57 -17.94 -1.30
CA LEU A 21 -3.66 -16.55 -0.85
C LEU A 21 -2.62 -15.64 -1.49
N TYR A 22 -1.60 -16.23 -2.16
CA TYR A 22 -0.54 -15.42 -2.75
C TYR A 22 -1.11 -14.54 -3.87
N PRO A 23 -0.81 -13.22 -3.88
CA PRO A 23 -1.37 -12.31 -4.87
C PRO A 23 -0.98 -12.72 -6.31
N GLN A 24 -1.96 -13.15 -7.10
CA GLN A 24 -1.77 -13.66 -8.45
C GLN A 24 -1.08 -12.64 -9.36
N GLN A 25 -1.37 -11.35 -9.18
CA GLN A 25 -0.78 -10.27 -9.96
C GLN A 25 0.76 -10.22 -9.84
N LEU A 26 1.32 -10.57 -8.68
CA LEU A 26 2.77 -10.64 -8.49
C LEU A 26 3.41 -11.76 -9.33
N ILE A 27 2.71 -12.89 -9.45
CA ILE A 27 3.15 -14.04 -10.24
C ILE A 27 3.11 -13.68 -11.73
N GLU A 28 2.00 -13.10 -12.19
CA GLU A 28 1.79 -12.69 -13.58
C GLU A 28 2.78 -11.61 -14.02
N ALA A 29 3.12 -10.69 -13.14
CA ALA A 29 4.13 -9.65 -13.40
C ALA A 29 5.57 -10.16 -13.35
N GLY A 30 5.81 -11.43 -12.95
CA GLY A 30 7.16 -11.99 -12.81
C GLY A 30 8.00 -11.35 -11.70
N THR A 31 7.37 -10.67 -10.75
CA THR A 31 8.04 -9.96 -9.64
C THR A 31 7.85 -10.64 -8.30
N ALA A 32 7.24 -11.84 -8.29
CA ALA A 32 6.87 -12.57 -7.09
C ALA A 32 8.12 -13.10 -6.34
N PRO A 33 8.35 -12.71 -5.07
CA PRO A 33 9.28 -13.42 -4.19
C PRO A 33 8.83 -14.85 -3.93
N LEU A 34 9.77 -15.75 -3.62
CA LEU A 34 9.47 -17.16 -3.32
C LEU A 34 8.55 -17.32 -2.09
N ALA A 35 8.58 -16.36 -1.20
CA ALA A 35 7.70 -16.32 -0.03
C ALA A 35 7.61 -14.89 0.52
N LEU A 36 6.50 -14.61 1.22
CA LEU A 36 6.27 -13.39 1.96
C LEU A 36 6.10 -13.71 3.45
N PHE A 37 6.69 -12.89 4.30
CA PHE A 37 6.51 -12.94 5.74
C PHE A 37 5.35 -12.04 6.14
N LEU A 38 4.39 -12.58 6.86
CA LEU A 38 3.16 -11.93 7.28
C LEU A 38 3.14 -11.73 8.80
N CYS A 39 2.64 -10.57 9.26
CA CYS A 39 2.33 -10.33 10.66
C CYS A 39 1.02 -9.56 10.77
N GLY A 40 -0.01 -10.16 11.36
CA GLY A 40 -1.37 -9.61 11.44
C GLY A 40 -2.42 -10.55 10.87
N ASP A 41 -3.55 -9.99 10.43
CA ASP A 41 -4.68 -10.75 9.91
C ASP A 41 -4.54 -11.02 8.39
N ALA A 42 -4.24 -12.26 8.02
CA ALA A 42 -4.10 -12.66 6.61
C ALA A 42 -5.44 -12.67 5.84
N GLU A 43 -6.60 -12.67 6.54
CA GLU A 43 -7.93 -12.64 5.88
C GLU A 43 -8.15 -11.36 5.06
N VAL A 44 -7.40 -10.29 5.35
CA VAL A 44 -7.44 -9.05 4.55
C VAL A 44 -7.01 -9.28 3.10
N LEU A 45 -6.24 -10.34 2.80
CA LEU A 45 -5.82 -10.70 1.44
C LEU A 45 -6.98 -11.13 0.55
N HIS A 46 -8.10 -11.56 1.11
CA HIS A 46 -9.32 -11.91 0.36
C HIS A 46 -10.13 -10.69 -0.10
N LYS A 47 -9.89 -9.52 0.48
CA LYS A 47 -10.65 -8.30 0.19
C LYS A 47 -10.15 -7.63 -1.10
N GLN A 48 -10.98 -6.74 -1.65
CA GLN A 48 -10.54 -5.85 -2.75
C GLN A 48 -9.41 -4.96 -2.26
N ARG A 49 -8.33 -4.89 -3.01
CA ARG A 49 -7.13 -4.13 -2.67
C ARG A 49 -6.88 -2.99 -3.64
N VAL A 50 -6.37 -1.89 -3.12
CA VAL A 50 -5.85 -0.75 -3.90
C VAL A 50 -4.48 -0.41 -3.35
N ALA A 51 -3.46 -0.48 -4.18
CA ALA A 51 -2.14 0.04 -3.82
C ALA A 51 -2.17 1.58 -3.90
N VAL A 52 -1.63 2.23 -2.89
CA VAL A 52 -1.56 3.70 -2.83
C VAL A 52 -0.12 4.12 -2.63
N VAL A 53 0.35 4.99 -3.51
CA VAL A 53 1.74 5.45 -3.54
C VAL A 53 1.80 6.98 -3.64
N GLY A 54 2.93 7.53 -3.24
CA GLY A 54 3.22 8.94 -3.40
C GLY A 54 4.59 9.28 -2.88
N THR A 55 4.95 10.55 -2.96
CA THR A 55 6.24 11.05 -2.52
C THR A 55 6.51 10.74 -1.03
N SER A 56 7.78 10.61 -0.69
CA SER A 56 8.22 10.46 0.71
C SER A 56 8.12 11.76 1.51
N ARG A 57 7.87 12.90 0.85
CA ARG A 57 7.74 14.23 1.47
C ARG A 57 6.53 14.97 0.92
N PRO A 58 5.32 14.50 1.21
CA PRO A 58 4.12 15.16 0.73
C PRO A 58 3.98 16.55 1.35
N ASP A 59 3.37 17.44 0.60
CA ASP A 59 2.90 18.70 1.17
C ASP A 59 1.67 18.47 2.07
N ALA A 60 1.13 19.54 2.65
CA ALA A 60 -0.02 19.44 3.57
C ALA A 60 -1.28 18.91 2.85
N GLU A 61 -1.47 19.28 1.59
CA GLU A 61 -2.59 18.82 0.76
C GLU A 61 -2.42 17.35 0.38
N GLY A 62 -1.24 16.94 -0.07
CA GLY A 62 -0.92 15.56 -0.40
C GLY A 62 -1.09 14.61 0.79
N ARG A 63 -0.69 15.04 1.98
CA ARG A 63 -0.89 14.28 3.22
C ARG A 63 -2.37 14.12 3.58
N THR A 64 -3.14 15.21 3.45
CA THR A 64 -4.58 15.18 3.69
C THR A 64 -5.27 14.26 2.68
N ASN A 65 -4.97 14.40 1.39
CA ASN A 65 -5.50 13.55 0.34
C ASN A 65 -5.18 12.07 0.60
N ALA A 66 -3.95 11.75 1.01
CA ALA A 66 -3.54 10.39 1.33
C ALA A 66 -4.39 9.79 2.46
N ALA A 67 -4.57 10.52 3.56
CA ALA A 67 -5.39 10.07 4.68
C ALA A 67 -6.87 9.92 4.30
N ASP A 68 -7.41 10.86 3.54
CA ASP A 68 -8.80 10.83 3.08
C ASP A 68 -9.08 9.65 2.14
N PHE A 69 -8.17 9.36 1.20
CA PHE A 69 -8.28 8.18 0.35
C PHE A 69 -8.15 6.89 1.15
N GLY A 70 -7.23 6.80 2.12
CA GLY A 70 -7.14 5.66 3.04
C GLY A 70 -8.44 5.40 3.78
N ALA A 71 -9.04 6.44 4.35
CA ALA A 71 -10.32 6.37 5.03
C ALA A 71 -11.49 6.02 4.07
N ALA A 72 -11.50 6.61 2.87
CA ALA A 72 -12.55 6.35 1.88
C ALA A 72 -12.51 4.90 1.37
N LEU A 73 -11.33 4.34 1.11
CA LEU A 73 -11.13 2.94 0.75
C LEU A 73 -11.66 2.01 1.83
N ALA A 74 -11.30 2.25 3.09
CA ALA A 74 -11.76 1.46 4.23
C ALA A 74 -13.29 1.50 4.38
N ARG A 75 -13.91 2.69 4.27
CA ARG A 75 -15.38 2.82 4.30
C ARG A 75 -16.08 2.11 3.14
N ALA A 76 -15.41 1.95 2.01
CA ALA A 76 -15.92 1.18 0.87
C ALA A 76 -15.71 -0.33 1.02
N GLY A 77 -15.10 -0.81 2.12
CA GLY A 77 -14.77 -2.22 2.34
C GLY A 77 -13.55 -2.70 1.56
N ALA A 78 -12.78 -1.78 0.96
CA ALA A 78 -11.54 -2.08 0.27
C ALA A 78 -10.36 -1.90 1.24
N VAL A 79 -9.26 -2.60 0.94
CA VAL A 79 -8.01 -2.57 1.69
C VAL A 79 -7.01 -1.70 0.96
N SER A 80 -6.51 -0.67 1.62
CA SER A 80 -5.37 0.10 1.15
C SER A 80 -4.08 -0.70 1.37
N VAL A 81 -3.23 -0.74 0.34
CA VAL A 81 -1.89 -1.33 0.40
C VAL A 81 -0.88 -0.20 0.21
N ALA A 82 -0.05 0.05 1.20
CA ALA A 82 0.93 1.13 1.14
C ALA A 82 2.29 0.70 1.70
N ALA A 83 3.36 1.34 1.24
CA ALA A 83 4.67 1.19 1.86
C ALA A 83 4.66 1.89 3.23
N LEU A 84 5.31 1.29 4.21
CA LEU A 84 5.54 1.92 5.52
C LEU A 84 7.03 2.10 5.72
N GLU A 85 7.51 3.31 5.47
CA GLU A 85 8.90 3.71 5.67
C GLU A 85 9.03 4.89 6.64
N MET A 86 8.14 5.86 6.51
CA MET A 86 8.04 7.01 7.40
C MET A 86 6.58 7.26 7.80
N PRO A 87 6.30 7.77 9.01
CA PRO A 87 4.91 8.00 9.42
C PRO A 87 4.27 9.19 8.68
N ASP A 88 5.10 10.13 8.21
CA ASP A 88 4.65 11.38 7.59
C ASP A 88 4.70 11.35 6.05
N ASP A 89 5.06 10.22 5.44
CA ASP A 89 4.98 10.05 3.99
C ASP A 89 3.54 9.71 3.54
N VAL A 90 3.33 9.63 2.23
CA VAL A 90 2.01 9.26 1.67
C VAL A 90 1.57 7.89 2.18
N GLY A 91 2.48 6.92 2.28
CA GLY A 91 2.15 5.57 2.75
C GLY A 91 1.67 5.58 4.20
N GLY A 92 2.40 6.24 5.10
CA GLY A 92 2.02 6.40 6.50
C GLY A 92 0.66 7.10 6.66
N ALA A 93 0.43 8.18 5.91
CA ALA A 93 -0.82 8.92 5.94
C ALA A 93 -2.02 8.07 5.47
N VAL A 94 -1.85 7.27 4.41
CA VAL A 94 -2.89 6.33 3.93
C VAL A 94 -3.24 5.30 4.99
N LEU A 95 -2.24 4.70 5.64
CA LEU A 95 -2.45 3.70 6.69
C LEU A 95 -3.16 4.31 7.90
N GLU A 96 -2.74 5.49 8.34
CA GLU A 96 -3.40 6.23 9.42
C GLU A 96 -4.85 6.58 9.07
N GLY A 97 -5.10 7.04 7.85
CA GLY A 97 -6.44 7.35 7.37
C GLY A 97 -7.36 6.12 7.41
N ALA A 98 -6.88 4.96 6.96
CA ALA A 98 -7.65 3.72 7.03
C ALA A 98 -7.94 3.31 8.48
N LEU A 99 -6.96 3.34 9.37
CA LEU A 99 -7.11 3.00 10.78
C LEU A 99 -8.07 3.96 11.51
N SER A 100 -8.07 5.25 11.15
CA SER A 100 -8.95 6.26 11.78
C SER A 100 -10.44 5.93 11.68
N VAL A 101 -10.82 5.10 10.71
CA VAL A 101 -12.19 4.64 10.46
C VAL A 101 -12.36 3.13 10.68
N LYS A 102 -11.47 2.51 11.46
CA LYS A 102 -11.45 1.07 11.77
C LYS A 102 -11.30 0.19 10.53
N GLY A 103 -10.58 0.68 9.53
CA GLY A 103 -10.14 -0.12 8.40
C GLY A 103 -8.96 -1.02 8.77
N ALA A 104 -8.74 -2.04 7.97
CA ALA A 104 -7.67 -3.02 8.14
C ALA A 104 -6.68 -2.93 6.96
N PRO A 105 -5.73 -1.98 6.97
CA PRO A 105 -4.81 -1.77 5.85
C PRO A 105 -3.70 -2.82 5.79
N ILE A 106 -3.03 -2.90 4.64
CA ILE A 106 -1.81 -3.67 4.44
C ILE A 106 -0.62 -2.72 4.34
N ALA A 107 0.39 -2.95 5.17
CA ALA A 107 1.66 -2.23 5.13
C ALA A 107 2.77 -3.11 4.56
N LEU A 108 3.41 -2.66 3.47
CA LEU A 108 4.56 -3.32 2.87
C LEU A 108 5.86 -2.76 3.47
N LEU A 109 6.72 -3.63 3.95
CA LEU A 109 7.97 -3.30 4.62
C LEU A 109 9.18 -3.67 3.74
N ALA A 110 10.22 -2.83 3.78
CA ALA A 110 11.54 -3.16 3.23
C ALA A 110 12.46 -3.82 4.28
N THR A 111 12.08 -3.79 5.55
CA THR A 111 12.76 -4.50 6.64
C THR A 111 12.14 -5.86 6.89
N GLY A 112 12.81 -6.71 7.69
CA GLY A 112 12.14 -7.87 8.28
C GLY A 112 10.90 -7.45 9.09
N PRO A 113 9.84 -8.29 9.12
CA PRO A 113 8.55 -7.92 9.73
C PRO A 113 8.60 -7.77 11.26
N ASP A 114 9.68 -8.23 11.88
CA ASP A 114 9.99 -8.09 13.31
C ASP A 114 10.80 -6.84 13.64
N ARG A 115 11.26 -6.11 12.64
CA ARG A 115 12.01 -4.86 12.83
C ARG A 115 11.10 -3.66 12.76
N ALA A 116 10.79 -3.13 13.92
CA ALA A 116 10.19 -1.81 14.04
C ALA A 116 11.29 -0.76 14.06
N LEU A 117 11.37 0.07 13.03
CA LEU A 117 12.13 1.31 13.11
C LEU A 117 11.42 2.22 14.12
N SER A 118 12.15 2.90 14.99
CA SER A 118 11.56 3.70 16.09
C SER A 118 10.50 4.70 15.59
N ALA A 119 10.71 5.29 14.41
CA ALA A 119 9.80 6.27 13.83
C ALA A 119 8.44 5.68 13.40
N ILE A 120 8.38 4.41 13.00
CA ILE A 120 7.15 3.76 12.48
C ILE A 120 6.61 2.66 13.39
N SER A 121 7.31 2.38 14.50
CA SER A 121 6.98 1.28 15.42
C SER A 121 5.54 1.36 15.93
N GLN A 122 5.08 2.53 16.31
CA GLN A 122 3.72 2.73 16.80
C GLN A 122 2.69 2.42 15.71
N LEU A 123 2.91 2.87 14.48
CA LEU A 123 2.00 2.61 13.38
C LEU A 123 2.00 1.13 12.97
N GLN A 124 3.17 0.46 12.99
CA GLN A 124 3.24 -0.99 12.76
C GLN A 124 2.41 -1.77 13.77
N HIS A 125 2.52 -1.44 15.06
CA HIS A 125 1.71 -2.10 16.10
C HIS A 125 0.22 -1.84 15.87
N ARG A 126 -0.17 -0.59 15.61
CA ARG A 126 -1.56 -0.26 15.33
C ARG A 126 -2.13 -1.00 14.12
N VAL A 127 -1.36 -1.12 13.04
CA VAL A 127 -1.79 -1.91 11.86
C VAL A 127 -2.14 -3.33 12.27
N VAL A 128 -1.30 -3.98 13.06
CA VAL A 128 -1.53 -5.37 13.51
C VAL A 128 -2.68 -5.46 14.52
N ASP A 129 -2.68 -4.60 15.53
CA ASP A 129 -3.63 -4.65 16.65
C ASP A 129 -5.05 -4.28 16.20
N GLU A 130 -5.19 -3.46 15.15
CA GLU A 130 -6.48 -3.03 14.59
C GLU A 130 -6.94 -3.93 13.41
N GLY A 131 -6.31 -5.11 13.22
CA GLY A 131 -6.75 -6.14 12.27
C GLY A 131 -6.21 -5.97 10.84
N GLY A 132 -5.18 -5.17 10.65
CA GLY A 132 -4.45 -5.06 9.39
C GLY A 132 -3.31 -6.08 9.27
N LEU A 133 -2.47 -5.92 8.27
CA LEU A 133 -1.42 -6.87 7.92
C LEU A 133 -0.12 -6.16 7.56
N LEU A 134 0.98 -6.59 8.17
CA LEU A 134 2.34 -6.25 7.73
C LEU A 134 2.85 -7.36 6.80
N ILE A 135 3.45 -6.97 5.68
CA ILE A 135 4.03 -7.91 4.71
C ILE A 135 5.46 -7.50 4.38
N SER A 136 6.36 -8.46 4.35
CA SER A 136 7.73 -8.27 3.92
C SER A 136 8.25 -9.46 3.10
N ALA A 137 9.06 -9.18 2.09
CA ALA A 137 9.87 -10.18 1.39
C ALA A 137 11.24 -10.38 2.07
N ALA A 138 11.63 -9.49 2.98
CA ALA A 138 12.87 -9.60 3.73
C ALA A 138 12.74 -10.56 4.91
N PHE A 139 13.80 -11.30 5.19
CA PHE A 139 13.84 -12.22 6.33
C PHE A 139 13.68 -11.47 7.67
N PRO A 140 13.04 -12.12 8.69
CA PRO A 140 13.05 -11.60 10.06
C PRO A 140 14.48 -11.26 10.52
N GLY A 141 14.63 -10.08 11.13
CA GLY A 141 15.93 -9.52 11.53
C GLY A 141 16.64 -8.70 10.45
N ALA A 142 16.19 -8.73 9.19
CA ALA A 142 16.85 -7.99 8.12
C ALA A 142 16.64 -6.48 8.26
N SER A 143 17.72 -5.71 8.04
CA SER A 143 17.66 -4.25 7.90
C SER A 143 17.25 -3.87 6.49
N THR A 144 16.74 -2.66 6.33
CA THR A 144 16.49 -2.10 5.00
C THR A 144 17.80 -1.78 4.28
N ASP A 145 17.82 -2.08 2.98
CA ASP A 145 18.86 -1.67 2.04
C ASP A 145 18.21 -1.28 0.70
N GLU A 146 19.01 -0.92 -0.30
CA GLU A 146 18.49 -0.54 -1.61
C GLU A 146 17.78 -1.69 -2.33
N HIS A 147 18.26 -2.92 -2.16
CA HIS A 147 17.66 -4.11 -2.77
C HIS A 147 16.27 -4.38 -2.16
N SER A 148 16.15 -4.41 -0.85
CA SER A 148 14.88 -4.65 -0.16
C SER A 148 13.84 -3.57 -0.44
N ARG A 149 14.27 -2.30 -0.62
CA ARG A 149 13.38 -1.22 -1.09
C ARG A 149 12.86 -1.48 -2.49
N ARG A 150 13.75 -1.87 -3.44
CA ARG A 150 13.33 -2.21 -4.81
C ARG A 150 12.35 -3.38 -4.84
N VAL A 151 12.57 -4.41 -4.03
CA VAL A 151 11.66 -5.54 -3.91
C VAL A 151 10.30 -5.07 -3.37
N ARG A 152 10.27 -4.28 -2.31
CA ARG A 152 9.02 -3.69 -1.77
C ARG A 152 8.29 -2.85 -2.83
N ASP A 153 9.01 -2.03 -3.59
CA ASP A 153 8.42 -1.17 -4.62
C ASP A 153 7.83 -1.99 -5.77
N ALA A 154 8.50 -3.07 -6.17
CA ALA A 154 7.98 -4.03 -7.14
C ALA A 154 6.73 -4.78 -6.62
N LEU A 155 6.70 -5.13 -5.33
CA LEU A 155 5.50 -5.64 -4.67
C LEU A 155 4.38 -4.61 -4.75
N LEU A 156 4.65 -3.37 -4.36
CA LEU A 156 3.66 -2.30 -4.32
C LEU A 156 3.04 -2.02 -5.70
N ALA A 157 3.85 -2.06 -6.76
CA ALA A 157 3.39 -1.90 -8.14
C ALA A 157 2.37 -2.97 -8.57
N ASN A 158 2.49 -4.21 -8.05
CA ASN A 158 1.76 -5.37 -8.56
C ASN A 158 0.93 -6.10 -7.49
N PHE A 159 0.80 -5.55 -6.27
CA PHE A 159 0.10 -6.22 -5.16
C PHE A 159 -1.42 -6.16 -5.28
N ALA A 160 -1.93 -5.24 -6.06
CA ALA A 160 -3.34 -4.97 -6.21
C ALA A 160 -3.70 -4.72 -7.68
N PRO A 161 -4.94 -4.98 -8.11
CA PRO A 161 -5.38 -4.72 -9.48
C PRO A 161 -5.49 -3.21 -9.81
N ARG A 162 -5.29 -2.36 -8.81
CA ARG A 162 -5.35 -0.90 -8.94
C ARG A 162 -4.24 -0.25 -8.15
N LEU A 163 -3.63 0.78 -8.74
CA LEU A 163 -2.65 1.65 -8.12
C LEU A 163 -3.14 3.10 -8.17
N LEU A 164 -3.13 3.78 -7.04
CA LEU A 164 -3.44 5.20 -6.92
C LEU A 164 -2.20 6.00 -6.55
N VAL A 165 -1.86 7.00 -7.35
CA VAL A 165 -0.76 7.94 -7.08
C VAL A 165 -1.35 9.24 -6.52
N ILE A 166 -1.02 9.57 -5.25
CA ILE A 166 -1.55 10.75 -4.57
C ILE A 166 -0.78 12.02 -4.96
N GLU A 167 0.53 11.97 -4.85
CA GLU A 167 1.42 13.08 -5.10
C GLU A 167 2.75 12.56 -5.62
N ALA A 168 3.23 13.11 -6.74
CA ALA A 168 4.53 12.75 -7.30
C ALA A 168 5.09 13.89 -8.15
N GLU A 169 6.37 14.20 -7.97
CA GLU A 169 7.13 15.01 -8.90
C GLU A 169 7.55 14.19 -10.14
N ARG A 170 7.95 14.85 -11.22
CA ARG A 170 8.34 14.16 -12.48
C ARG A 170 9.47 13.16 -12.32
N ASN A 171 10.41 13.43 -11.43
CA ASN A 171 11.62 12.63 -11.20
C ASN A 171 11.51 11.77 -9.91
N ASP A 172 10.33 11.66 -9.33
CA ASP A 172 10.11 10.84 -8.16
C ASP A 172 10.23 9.34 -8.49
N SER A 173 10.73 8.54 -7.56
CA SER A 173 10.78 7.08 -7.68
C SER A 173 9.39 6.46 -7.86
N VAL A 174 8.35 7.09 -7.36
CA VAL A 174 6.93 6.74 -7.53
C VAL A 174 6.55 6.60 -9.01
N MET A 175 7.15 7.43 -9.89
CA MET A 175 6.92 7.34 -11.34
C MET A 175 7.36 6.00 -11.92
N ASN A 176 8.41 5.38 -11.36
CA ASN A 176 8.83 4.05 -11.78
C ASN A 176 7.87 2.97 -11.29
N ILE A 177 7.35 3.09 -10.06
CA ILE A 177 6.33 2.19 -9.51
C ILE A 177 5.07 2.23 -10.39
N ALA A 178 4.60 3.44 -10.73
CA ALA A 178 3.42 3.62 -11.57
C ALA A 178 3.60 3.06 -12.99
N ARG A 179 4.79 3.21 -13.60
CA ARG A 179 5.08 2.63 -14.92
C ARG A 179 5.13 1.10 -14.86
N GLN A 180 5.81 0.52 -13.87
CA GLN A 180 5.85 -0.93 -13.67
C GLN A 180 4.44 -1.52 -13.50
N ALA A 181 3.58 -0.84 -12.74
CA ALA A 181 2.19 -1.22 -12.56
C ALA A 181 1.43 -1.20 -13.90
N ALA A 182 1.54 -0.11 -14.67
CA ALA A 182 0.91 0.02 -15.98
C ALA A 182 1.38 -1.05 -16.98
N ASP A 183 2.69 -1.30 -17.03
CA ASP A 183 3.30 -2.32 -17.91
C ASP A 183 2.82 -3.74 -17.57
N ALA A 184 2.48 -4.00 -16.30
CA ALA A 184 1.89 -5.26 -15.83
C ALA A 184 0.35 -5.31 -15.95
N GLY A 185 -0.29 -4.28 -16.54
CA GLY A 185 -1.74 -4.24 -16.72
C GLY A 185 -2.53 -3.81 -15.48
N VAL A 186 -1.89 -3.31 -14.43
CA VAL A 186 -2.54 -2.72 -13.27
C VAL A 186 -3.19 -1.39 -13.68
N GLN A 187 -4.43 -1.18 -13.28
CA GLN A 187 -5.13 0.08 -13.52
C GLN A 187 -4.52 1.21 -12.68
N VAL A 188 -3.86 2.16 -13.32
CA VAL A 188 -3.23 3.30 -12.65
C VAL A 188 -4.17 4.49 -12.65
N GLY A 189 -4.32 5.12 -11.49
CA GLY A 189 -4.98 6.40 -11.31
C GLY A 189 -4.04 7.41 -10.64
N ALA A 190 -4.25 8.69 -10.86
CA ALA A 190 -3.46 9.75 -10.25
C ALA A 190 -4.37 10.91 -9.80
N VAL A 191 -4.07 11.44 -8.62
CA VAL A 191 -4.78 12.61 -8.07
C VAL A 191 -4.26 13.87 -8.78
N PRO A 192 -5.14 14.69 -9.35
CA PRO A 192 -4.74 15.97 -9.93
C PRO A 192 -4.41 16.98 -8.84
N GLY A 193 -3.61 17.97 -9.19
CA GLY A 193 -3.28 19.08 -8.29
C GLY A 193 -3.08 20.39 -9.07
N SER A 194 -2.64 21.43 -8.39
CA SER A 194 -2.39 22.72 -9.03
C SER A 194 -1.31 22.61 -10.11
N ILE A 195 -1.57 23.23 -11.27
CA ILE A 195 -0.57 23.33 -12.35
C ILE A 195 0.68 24.13 -11.95
N HIS A 196 0.59 24.91 -10.88
CA HIS A 196 1.71 25.69 -10.34
C HIS A 196 2.50 24.95 -9.26
N ASN A 197 1.95 23.83 -8.74
CA ASN A 197 2.61 23.02 -7.73
C ASN A 197 3.49 21.95 -8.41
N PRO A 198 4.83 21.99 -8.24
CA PRO A 198 5.73 20.99 -8.81
C PRO A 198 5.48 19.58 -8.28
N ALA A 199 4.97 19.45 -7.06
CA ALA A 199 4.67 18.17 -6.40
C ALA A 199 3.64 17.30 -7.15
N TYR A 200 2.80 17.90 -8.01
CA TYR A 200 1.81 17.17 -8.81
C TYR A 200 2.19 17.01 -10.29
N LYS A 201 3.38 17.45 -10.70
CA LYS A 201 3.79 17.36 -12.12
C LYS A 201 3.96 15.93 -12.60
N GLY A 202 4.30 15.00 -11.73
CA GLY A 202 4.32 13.57 -12.02
C GLY A 202 2.90 13.02 -12.22
N CYS A 203 1.97 13.34 -11.31
CA CYS A 203 0.56 12.96 -11.45
C CYS A 203 -0.04 13.47 -12.78
N HIS A 204 0.22 14.75 -13.14
CA HIS A 204 -0.22 15.29 -14.43
C HIS A 204 0.41 14.57 -15.62
N GLN A 205 1.66 14.10 -15.50
CA GLN A 205 2.30 13.31 -16.55
C GLN A 205 1.61 11.94 -16.69
N LEU A 206 1.37 11.23 -15.57
CA LEU A 206 0.68 9.95 -15.58
C LEU A 206 -0.72 10.05 -16.21
N ILE A 207 -1.49 11.10 -15.88
CA ILE A 207 -2.81 11.33 -16.46
C ILE A 207 -2.71 11.54 -17.98
N ARG A 208 -1.72 12.30 -18.48
CA ARG A 208 -1.50 12.48 -19.92
C ARG A 208 -1.06 11.17 -20.61
N ASP A 209 -0.36 10.31 -19.89
CA ASP A 209 0.11 9.00 -20.36
C ASP A 209 -1.00 7.93 -20.31
N GLY A 210 -2.22 8.30 -19.84
CA GLY A 210 -3.39 7.42 -19.85
C GLY A 210 -3.84 6.91 -18.49
N ALA A 211 -3.22 7.33 -17.38
CA ALA A 211 -3.75 7.05 -16.06
C ALA A 211 -5.10 7.75 -15.83
N ALA A 212 -5.99 7.11 -15.08
CA ALA A 212 -7.26 7.73 -14.71
C ALA A 212 -7.02 8.98 -13.85
N LEU A 213 -7.74 10.07 -14.12
CA LEU A 213 -7.82 11.20 -13.20
C LEU A 213 -8.73 10.78 -12.03
N VAL A 214 -8.24 10.91 -10.81
CA VAL A 214 -8.94 10.42 -9.61
C VAL A 214 -9.19 11.57 -8.63
N GLU A 215 -10.45 11.88 -8.43
CA GLU A 215 -10.92 12.81 -7.40
C GLU A 215 -11.61 12.06 -6.24
N MET A 216 -12.12 10.86 -6.54
CA MET A 216 -12.81 10.01 -5.56
C MET A 216 -12.64 8.52 -5.88
N ILE A 217 -12.89 7.64 -4.91
CA ILE A 217 -12.69 6.19 -5.06
C ILE A 217 -13.54 5.54 -6.16
N THR A 218 -14.64 6.16 -6.59
CA THR A 218 -15.46 5.68 -7.71
C THR A 218 -14.73 5.79 -9.05
N ASP A 219 -13.79 6.71 -9.19
CA ASP A 219 -13.03 6.93 -10.43
C ASP A 219 -12.05 5.79 -10.71
N ILE A 220 -11.68 5.03 -9.67
CA ILE A 220 -10.93 3.77 -9.78
C ILE A 220 -11.84 2.54 -9.74
N GLY A 221 -13.14 2.69 -10.03
CA GLY A 221 -14.09 1.57 -10.15
C GLY A 221 -14.48 0.92 -8.83
N LEU A 222 -14.29 1.59 -7.70
CA LEU A 222 -14.83 1.15 -6.39
C LEU A 222 -16.21 1.77 -6.18
N ARG A 223 -17.18 0.94 -5.80
CA ARG A 223 -18.50 1.42 -5.41
C ARG A 223 -18.48 1.83 -3.94
N LYS A 224 -19.11 2.97 -3.60
CA LYS A 224 -19.45 3.27 -2.21
C LYS A 224 -20.26 2.09 -1.64
N ALA A 225 -19.86 1.61 -0.46
CA ALA A 225 -20.71 0.65 0.24
C ALA A 225 -22.12 1.25 0.39
N PRO A 226 -23.19 0.48 0.13
CA PRO A 226 -24.55 0.96 0.37
C PRO A 226 -24.62 1.42 1.83
N ALA A 227 -25.08 2.65 2.02
CA ALA A 227 -25.36 3.16 3.37
C ALA A 227 -26.25 2.14 4.08
N GLY A 228 -25.73 1.54 5.15
CA GLY A 228 -26.45 0.50 5.89
C GLY A 228 -27.85 0.98 6.17
N LYS A 229 -28.88 0.23 5.75
CA LYS A 229 -30.23 0.42 6.25
C LYS A 229 -30.14 0.30 7.78
N LEU A 230 -30.34 1.40 8.49
CA LEU A 230 -30.71 1.29 9.89
C LEU A 230 -31.90 0.34 9.96
N MET A 231 -31.68 -0.85 10.53
CA MET A 231 -32.80 -1.69 10.92
C MET A 231 -33.49 -0.99 12.08
N THR A 232 -34.66 -0.49 11.80
CA THR A 232 -35.67 -0.05 12.78
C THR A 232 -36.20 -1.24 13.56
#